data_f72ec4a163168c3a76e8a0929883a164
#
_entry.id   f72ec4a163168c3a76e8a0929883a164
#
_cell.length_a   1.000
_cell.length_b   1.000
_cell.length_c   1.000
_cell.angle_alpha   90.00
_cell.angle_beta   90.00
_cell.angle_gamma   90.00
#
_symmetry.space_group_name_H-M   'P 1'
#
loop_
_entity.id
_entity.type
_entity.pdbx_description
1 polymer ?
#
loop_
_entity_poly.entity_id
_entity_poly.type
_entity_poly.pdbx_seq_one_letter_code
_entity_poly.pdbx_strand_id
1 'polypeptide(L)'
;MMRPEHDPINRRLFFGSLATGAVALAGGSSFFTVRGAFADELVHTPRQTEGPFYPDKLPLDTDNDLIVVNDNLTPAVGDITHLSGRILDHRGDPIRNALVEIWQCDRDGTYLRPHLENGDKYDTNFQGFGRFLTGSTGEYYFRTIRPVPYTGRPAAHIHFKIWKDKKVQLTTECFVKGYEGNERDGIYRRAMATKGGHLLPVDFAPVKGSKIGELSARFDVVLGDTPKA
;
A
#
# COMPACT_ATOMS: atom_id res chain seq x y z
N MET A 1 39.96 -15.11 -42.99
CA MET A 1 38.69 -14.86 -42.30
C MET A 1 38.88 -15.29 -40.86
N MET A 2 39.39 -14.34 -40.01
CA MET A 2 39.78 -14.61 -38.61
C MET A 2 38.61 -14.23 -37.70
N ARG A 3 38.24 -15.11 -36.80
CA ARG A 3 37.24 -14.84 -35.72
C ARG A 3 37.99 -14.12 -34.57
N PRO A 4 37.40 -13.12 -33.94
CA PRO A 4 37.94 -12.55 -32.70
C PRO A 4 37.65 -13.48 -31.53
N GLU A 5 38.67 -13.77 -30.77
CA GLU A 5 38.68 -14.42 -29.47
C GLU A 5 38.07 -13.51 -28.41
N HIS A 6 37.15 -14.03 -27.63
CA HIS A 6 36.61 -13.39 -26.44
C HIS A 6 37.49 -13.72 -25.23
N ASP A 7 38.20 -12.73 -24.69
CA ASP A 7 38.89 -12.86 -23.41
C ASP A 7 37.88 -12.81 -22.25
N PRO A 8 37.95 -13.72 -21.29
CA PRO A 8 37.12 -13.68 -20.10
C PRO A 8 37.67 -12.67 -19.08
N ILE A 9 36.85 -11.72 -18.71
CA ILE A 9 37.13 -10.71 -17.67
C ILE A 9 37.37 -11.40 -16.33
N ASN A 10 38.60 -11.32 -15.87
CA ASN A 10 39.10 -11.95 -14.65
C ASN A 10 38.68 -11.14 -13.41
N ARG A 11 37.70 -11.67 -12.64
CA ARG A 11 37.11 -11.07 -11.44
C ARG A 11 38.02 -11.06 -10.19
N ARG A 12 39.33 -11.26 -10.31
CA ARG A 12 40.26 -11.47 -9.17
C ARG A 12 41.26 -10.34 -8.89
N LEU A 13 41.10 -9.16 -9.47
CA LEU A 13 42.05 -8.04 -9.27
C LEU A 13 41.44 -6.82 -8.55
N PHE A 14 40.51 -7.04 -7.60
CA PHE A 14 39.99 -5.88 -6.81
C PHE A 14 40.35 -5.95 -5.31
N PHE A 15 41.26 -6.80 -4.91
CA PHE A 15 41.78 -6.83 -3.53
C PHE A 15 43.31 -6.72 -3.54
N GLY A 16 43.81 -5.51 -3.55
CA GLY A 16 45.23 -5.30 -3.39
C GLY A 16 45.63 -3.86 -3.48
N SER A 17 45.38 -3.07 -2.44
CA SER A 17 46.19 -1.87 -2.07
C SER A 17 45.57 -1.24 -0.82
N LEU A 18 45.92 -1.75 0.34
CA LEU A 18 45.87 -1.04 1.60
C LEU A 18 47.10 -1.43 2.40
N ALA A 19 48.10 -0.64 2.25
CA ALA A 19 49.23 -0.68 3.17
C ALA A 19 49.65 0.76 3.51
N THR A 20 49.73 0.98 4.81
CA THR A 20 50.52 1.96 5.54
C THR A 20 50.07 3.41 5.63
N GLY A 21 49.67 3.76 6.82
CA GLY A 21 49.58 5.12 7.34
C GLY A 21 49.13 5.10 8.81
N ALA A 22 50.03 4.70 9.71
CA ALA A 22 49.82 4.93 11.14
C ALA A 22 49.98 6.43 11.45
N VAL A 23 49.17 7.00 12.33
CA VAL A 23 49.54 7.85 13.47
C VAL A 23 48.32 8.57 14.05
N ALA A 24 48.22 8.48 15.35
CA ALA A 24 47.79 9.43 16.39
C ALA A 24 46.36 9.38 16.90
N LEU A 25 46.30 8.86 18.06
CA LEU A 25 45.52 9.22 19.26
C LEU A 25 44.78 10.57 19.20
N ALA A 26 43.47 10.51 19.22
CA ALA A 26 42.69 11.47 19.97
C ALA A 26 41.37 10.74 20.39
N GLY A 27 41.11 10.75 21.68
CA GLY A 27 39.89 10.15 22.27
C GLY A 27 38.65 10.71 21.63
N GLY A 28 38.04 9.88 20.76
CA GLY A 28 36.74 10.10 20.16
C GLY A 28 35.79 9.09 20.77
N SER A 29 34.92 9.58 21.64
CA SER A 29 33.75 8.87 22.12
C SER A 29 33.13 8.09 21.00
N SER A 30 33.15 6.76 21.13
CA SER A 30 32.35 5.86 20.34
C SER A 30 30.89 6.27 20.51
N PHE A 31 30.38 7.05 19.59
CA PHE A 31 28.95 7.21 19.47
C PHE A 31 28.40 5.85 19.04
N PHE A 32 28.16 4.98 19.98
CA PHE A 32 27.19 3.94 19.83
C PHE A 32 25.87 4.68 19.55
N THR A 33 25.51 4.82 18.31
CA THR A 33 24.14 5.13 17.93
C THR A 33 23.33 3.93 18.38
N VAL A 34 22.85 3.96 19.63
CA VAL A 34 21.82 3.08 20.12
C VAL A 34 20.59 3.42 19.27
N ARG A 35 20.38 2.67 18.20
CA ARG A 35 19.09 2.69 17.51
C ARG A 35 18.07 2.31 18.57
N GLY A 36 17.23 3.24 18.98
CA GLY A 36 16.08 2.94 19.80
C GLY A 36 15.93 3.66 21.13
N ALA A 37 16.86 4.52 21.57
CA ALA A 37 16.70 5.17 22.87
C ALA A 37 15.68 6.33 22.90
N PHE A 38 15.29 6.89 21.74
CA PHE A 38 14.34 8.01 21.62
C PHE A 38 13.64 8.04 20.24
N ALA A 39 13.33 6.89 19.66
CA ALA A 39 12.39 6.89 18.54
C ALA A 39 11.00 7.18 19.14
N ASP A 40 10.45 8.36 18.87
CA ASP A 40 9.06 8.65 19.18
C ASP A 40 8.19 7.55 18.55
N GLU A 41 7.31 6.97 19.37
CA GLU A 41 6.36 5.97 18.85
C GLU A 41 5.55 6.58 17.71
N LEU A 42 5.45 5.84 16.59
CA LEU A 42 4.64 6.28 15.47
C LEU A 42 3.16 6.35 15.88
N VAL A 43 2.47 7.33 15.35
CA VAL A 43 1.03 7.44 15.54
C VAL A 43 0.35 6.30 14.80
N HIS A 44 -0.49 5.53 15.51
CA HIS A 44 -1.22 4.42 14.93
C HIS A 44 -2.22 4.90 13.87
N THR A 45 -2.33 4.13 12.79
CA THR A 45 -3.40 4.33 11.82
C THR A 45 -4.75 4.04 12.47
N PRO A 46 -5.70 4.98 12.47
CA PRO A 46 -6.97 4.79 13.16
C PRO A 46 -7.83 3.73 12.47
N ARG A 47 -8.55 2.97 13.30
CA ARG A 47 -9.54 2.00 12.83
C ARG A 47 -10.73 2.72 12.21
N GLN A 48 -11.23 2.18 11.10
CA GLN A 48 -12.46 2.58 10.45
C GLN A 48 -13.44 1.42 10.35
N THR A 49 -14.67 1.69 9.92
CA THR A 49 -15.70 0.67 9.73
C THR A 49 -15.39 -0.18 8.51
N GLU A 50 -15.70 -1.47 8.58
CA GLU A 50 -15.60 -2.37 7.41
C GLU A 50 -16.64 -2.01 6.34
N GLY A 51 -17.79 -1.50 6.79
CA GLY A 51 -18.91 -1.22 5.90
C GLY A 51 -19.61 -2.51 5.40
N PRO A 52 -20.67 -2.37 4.58
CA PRO A 52 -21.48 -3.49 4.12
C PRO A 52 -20.96 -4.14 2.83
N PHE A 53 -19.81 -3.74 2.30
CA PHE A 53 -19.33 -4.14 0.98
C PHE A 53 -18.09 -5.03 1.00
N TYR A 54 -17.62 -5.43 2.17
CA TYR A 54 -16.62 -6.49 2.24
C TYR A 54 -17.23 -7.79 1.68
N PRO A 55 -16.57 -8.48 0.73
CA PRO A 55 -17.17 -9.62 0.04
C PRO A 55 -17.51 -10.77 1.00
N ASP A 56 -18.76 -11.22 1.03
CA ASP A 56 -19.19 -12.43 1.76
C ASP A 56 -18.52 -13.70 1.20
N LYS A 57 -18.31 -13.70 -0.13
CA LYS A 57 -17.55 -14.71 -0.85
C LYS A 57 -16.49 -14.00 -1.66
N LEU A 58 -15.25 -14.38 -1.43
CA LEU A 58 -14.13 -13.81 -2.18
C LEU A 58 -14.27 -14.16 -3.66
N PRO A 59 -13.92 -13.24 -4.57
CA PRO A 59 -13.83 -13.55 -6.00
C PRO A 59 -12.81 -14.65 -6.25
N LEU A 60 -12.89 -15.29 -7.42
CA LEU A 60 -11.92 -16.33 -7.81
C LEU A 60 -10.52 -15.76 -7.99
N ASP A 61 -10.45 -14.56 -8.54
CA ASP A 61 -9.24 -13.78 -8.65
C ASP A 61 -9.12 -12.83 -7.45
N THR A 62 -8.01 -12.88 -6.75
CA THR A 62 -7.76 -12.06 -5.57
C THR A 62 -6.33 -11.53 -5.53
N ASP A 63 -5.66 -11.48 -6.67
CA ASP A 63 -4.31 -10.96 -6.73
C ASP A 63 -4.25 -9.44 -6.50
N ASN A 64 -3.11 -8.85 -6.73
CA ASN A 64 -2.89 -7.42 -6.49
C ASN A 64 -3.05 -6.55 -7.74
N ASP A 65 -3.48 -7.10 -8.86
CA ASP A 65 -3.85 -6.34 -10.07
C ASP A 65 -5.36 -6.30 -10.27
N LEU A 66 -6.00 -5.27 -9.74
CA LEU A 66 -7.45 -5.13 -9.82
C LEU A 66 -7.93 -4.62 -11.20
N ILE A 67 -7.01 -4.27 -12.09
CA ILE A 67 -7.33 -3.71 -13.43
C ILE A 67 -7.62 -4.81 -14.45
N VAL A 68 -7.07 -5.99 -14.23
CA VAL A 68 -7.24 -7.14 -15.14
C VAL A 68 -7.80 -8.30 -14.33
N VAL A 69 -8.98 -8.77 -14.68
CA VAL A 69 -9.62 -9.93 -14.04
C VAL A 69 -9.24 -11.19 -14.81
N ASN A 70 -8.60 -12.13 -14.16
CA ASN A 70 -8.00 -13.29 -14.80
C ASN A 70 -7.17 -12.82 -16.02
N ASP A 71 -7.03 -13.46 -17.07
CA ASP A 71 -6.28 -13.02 -18.26
C ASP A 71 -7.13 -12.24 -19.27
N ASN A 72 -8.11 -11.44 -18.84
CA ASN A 72 -8.96 -10.65 -19.72
C ASN A 72 -8.13 -9.62 -20.49
N LEU A 73 -8.41 -9.50 -21.80
CA LEU A 73 -7.74 -8.52 -22.68
C LEU A 73 -8.27 -7.09 -22.49
N THR A 74 -9.46 -6.95 -21.91
CA THR A 74 -10.09 -5.65 -21.67
C THR A 74 -9.84 -5.24 -20.22
N PRO A 75 -9.08 -4.17 -19.97
CA PRO A 75 -8.85 -3.68 -18.62
C PRO A 75 -10.09 -2.99 -18.04
N ALA A 76 -10.13 -2.84 -16.73
CA ALA A 76 -11.10 -2.02 -16.03
C ALA A 76 -11.06 -0.56 -16.49
N VAL A 77 -12.20 0.13 -16.35
CA VAL A 77 -12.32 1.55 -16.67
C VAL A 77 -12.02 2.40 -15.42
N GLY A 78 -11.16 3.41 -15.56
CA GLY A 78 -10.81 4.35 -14.49
C GLY A 78 -9.40 4.90 -14.61
N ASP A 79 -9.04 5.82 -13.69
CA ASP A 79 -7.68 6.35 -13.61
C ASP A 79 -6.77 5.32 -12.92
N ILE A 80 -5.97 4.61 -13.71
CA ILE A 80 -5.07 3.56 -13.20
C ILE A 80 -4.17 4.14 -12.11
N THR A 81 -4.13 3.48 -10.98
CA THR A 81 -3.39 3.92 -9.79
C THR A 81 -2.48 2.82 -9.27
N HIS A 82 -1.22 3.15 -9.09
CA HIS A 82 -0.22 2.35 -8.39
C HIS A 82 -0.26 2.69 -6.90
N LEU A 83 -0.97 1.86 -6.13
CA LEU A 83 -1.12 2.03 -4.69
C LEU A 83 -0.08 1.19 -3.96
N SER A 84 0.74 1.84 -3.16
CA SER A 84 1.81 1.17 -2.40
C SER A 84 1.88 1.68 -0.97
N GLY A 85 2.60 0.98 -0.12
CA GLY A 85 2.86 1.38 1.25
C GLY A 85 3.59 0.31 2.03
N ARG A 86 3.68 0.52 3.34
CA ARG A 86 4.28 -0.41 4.29
C ARG A 86 3.33 -0.68 5.44
N ILE A 87 3.38 -1.90 5.94
CA ILE A 87 2.78 -2.25 7.23
C ILE A 87 3.89 -2.22 8.26
N LEU A 88 3.75 -1.33 9.23
CA LEU A 88 4.73 -1.05 10.28
C LEU A 88 4.13 -1.28 11.65
N ASP A 89 4.96 -1.58 12.63
CA ASP A 89 4.58 -1.53 14.03
C ASP A 89 4.75 -0.10 14.59
N HIS A 90 4.40 0.10 15.85
CA HIS A 90 4.50 1.40 16.54
C HIS A 90 5.94 1.95 16.65
N ARG A 91 6.97 1.11 16.47
CA ARG A 91 8.39 1.51 16.46
C ARG A 91 8.89 1.85 15.06
N GLY A 92 8.06 1.62 14.02
CA GLY A 92 8.44 1.77 12.62
C GLY A 92 9.12 0.54 12.03
N ASP A 93 9.15 -0.58 12.75
CA ASP A 93 9.69 -1.83 12.22
C ASP A 93 8.69 -2.46 11.23
N PRO A 94 9.17 -3.02 10.10
CA PRO A 94 8.31 -3.61 9.10
C PRO A 94 7.67 -4.92 9.57
N ILE A 95 6.37 -5.07 9.32
CA ILE A 95 5.64 -6.29 9.65
C ILE A 95 5.62 -7.23 8.44
N ARG A 96 6.39 -8.31 8.54
CA ARG A 96 6.43 -9.41 7.57
C ARG A 96 5.21 -10.31 7.70
N ASN A 97 4.78 -10.91 6.58
CA ASN A 97 3.65 -11.86 6.51
C ASN A 97 2.34 -11.25 7.06
N ALA A 98 2.14 -9.96 6.90
CA ALA A 98 0.84 -9.35 7.02
C ALA A 98 0.09 -9.53 5.69
N LEU A 99 -1.12 -10.06 5.74
CA LEU A 99 -1.99 -10.11 4.57
C LEU A 99 -2.77 -8.79 4.52
N VAL A 100 -2.54 -8.04 3.46
CA VAL A 100 -3.25 -6.79 3.17
C VAL A 100 -4.35 -7.09 2.18
N GLU A 101 -5.57 -6.76 2.54
CA GLU A 101 -6.74 -6.82 1.65
C GLU A 101 -7.21 -5.41 1.39
N ILE A 102 -7.58 -5.13 0.13
CA ILE A 102 -8.27 -3.90 -0.25
C ILE A 102 -9.56 -4.22 -0.96
N TRP A 103 -10.57 -3.35 -0.80
CA TRP A 103 -11.76 -3.36 -1.62
C TRP A 103 -12.27 -1.95 -1.86
N GLN A 104 -12.86 -1.75 -3.02
CA GLN A 104 -13.41 -0.47 -3.45
C GLN A 104 -14.47 -0.65 -4.51
N CYS A 105 -15.28 0.38 -4.76
CA CYS A 105 -16.20 0.42 -5.89
C CYS A 105 -15.45 0.62 -7.21
N ASP A 106 -16.09 0.25 -8.32
CA ASP A 106 -15.66 0.57 -9.67
C ASP A 106 -15.79 2.09 -9.96
N ARG A 107 -15.48 2.50 -11.18
CA ARG A 107 -15.55 3.89 -11.61
C ARG A 107 -16.94 4.53 -11.47
N ASP A 108 -17.99 3.75 -11.55
CA ASP A 108 -19.38 4.21 -11.48
C ASP A 108 -19.96 4.17 -10.05
N GLY A 109 -19.12 3.85 -9.06
CA GLY A 109 -19.49 3.79 -7.64
C GLY A 109 -20.20 2.52 -7.22
N THR A 110 -20.05 1.44 -8.01
CA THR A 110 -20.66 0.13 -7.73
C THR A 110 -19.64 -0.82 -7.14
N TYR A 111 -19.98 -1.51 -6.03
CA TYR A 111 -19.15 -2.54 -5.43
C TYR A 111 -19.41 -3.90 -6.05
N LEU A 112 -18.38 -4.74 -6.07
CA LEU A 112 -18.50 -6.16 -6.41
C LEU A 112 -19.47 -6.83 -5.43
N ARG A 113 -20.61 -7.32 -5.93
CA ARG A 113 -21.62 -8.06 -5.16
C ARG A 113 -21.95 -9.36 -5.90
N PRO A 114 -22.08 -10.49 -5.18
CA PRO A 114 -22.45 -11.76 -5.82
C PRO A 114 -23.85 -11.73 -6.47
N HIS A 115 -24.71 -10.82 -6.03
CA HIS A 115 -26.05 -10.63 -6.55
C HIS A 115 -26.32 -9.12 -6.67
N LEU A 116 -26.06 -8.57 -7.86
CA LEU A 116 -26.50 -7.21 -8.20
C LEU A 116 -28.03 -7.24 -8.33
N GLU A 117 -28.73 -6.62 -7.40
CA GLU A 117 -30.16 -6.40 -7.49
C GLU A 117 -30.43 -5.12 -8.30
N ASN A 118 -31.47 -5.16 -9.14
CA ASN A 118 -32.04 -3.96 -9.79
C ASN A 118 -31.15 -3.19 -10.80
N GLY A 119 -30.36 -3.87 -11.63
CA GLY A 119 -29.75 -3.25 -12.80
C GLY A 119 -28.51 -2.41 -12.53
N ASP A 120 -27.94 -2.48 -11.33
CA ASP A 120 -26.63 -1.93 -11.03
C ASP A 120 -25.60 -2.59 -11.96
N LYS A 121 -24.94 -1.77 -12.76
CA LYS A 121 -23.93 -2.25 -13.73
C LYS A 121 -22.55 -2.14 -13.08
N TYR A 122 -22.06 -3.24 -12.54
CA TYR A 122 -20.68 -3.37 -12.12
C TYR A 122 -19.77 -3.57 -13.32
N ASP A 123 -18.59 -2.91 -13.36
CA ASP A 123 -17.56 -3.20 -14.36
C ASP A 123 -16.95 -4.58 -14.11
N THR A 124 -17.36 -5.57 -14.90
CA THR A 124 -16.88 -6.96 -14.78
C THR A 124 -15.40 -7.15 -15.13
N ASN A 125 -14.74 -6.11 -15.67
CA ASN A 125 -13.29 -6.09 -15.88
C ASN A 125 -12.52 -5.54 -14.66
N PHE A 126 -13.23 -5.01 -13.67
CA PHE A 126 -12.64 -4.54 -12.43
C PHE A 126 -12.78 -5.60 -11.34
N GLN A 127 -11.65 -6.02 -10.73
CA GLN A 127 -11.65 -7.07 -9.70
C GLN A 127 -12.33 -6.63 -8.40
N GLY A 128 -12.27 -5.33 -8.05
CA GLY A 128 -12.94 -4.72 -6.91
C GLY A 128 -12.43 -5.14 -5.53
N PHE A 129 -11.66 -6.21 -5.45
CA PHE A 129 -11.05 -6.77 -4.24
C PHE A 129 -9.68 -7.34 -4.59
N GLY A 130 -8.68 -7.13 -3.74
CA GLY A 130 -7.33 -7.67 -3.96
C GLY A 130 -6.60 -7.98 -2.67
N ARG A 131 -5.56 -8.81 -2.77
CA ARG A 131 -4.72 -9.27 -1.67
C ARG A 131 -3.24 -9.12 -1.96
N PHE A 132 -2.48 -8.84 -0.91
CA PHE A 132 -1.03 -8.83 -0.96
C PHE A 132 -0.44 -9.33 0.36
N LEU A 133 0.54 -10.24 0.30
CA LEU A 133 1.26 -10.72 1.47
C LEU A 133 2.60 -9.99 1.59
N THR A 134 2.81 -9.24 2.68
CA THR A 134 4.03 -8.44 2.86
C THR A 134 5.27 -9.32 3.05
N GLY A 135 6.37 -8.88 2.41
CA GLY A 135 7.71 -9.46 2.59
C GLY A 135 8.44 -8.93 3.84
N SER A 136 9.77 -9.11 3.88
CA SER A 136 10.63 -8.68 4.98
C SER A 136 10.67 -7.16 5.21
N THR A 137 10.38 -6.38 4.18
CA THR A 137 10.35 -4.91 4.21
C THR A 137 9.00 -4.34 4.62
N GLY A 138 7.99 -5.20 4.87
CA GLY A 138 6.62 -4.80 5.17
C GLY A 138 5.87 -4.16 4.00
N GLU A 139 6.48 -4.11 2.83
CA GLU A 139 5.91 -3.44 1.65
C GLU A 139 4.75 -4.22 1.05
N TYR A 140 3.76 -3.48 0.52
CA TYR A 140 2.68 -3.97 -0.30
C TYR A 140 2.50 -3.10 -1.54
N TYR A 141 1.84 -3.66 -2.54
CA TYR A 141 1.55 -2.99 -3.80
C TYR A 141 0.26 -3.52 -4.41
N PHE A 142 -0.55 -2.61 -4.95
CA PHE A 142 -1.73 -2.90 -5.76
C PHE A 142 -1.74 -2.02 -7.00
N ARG A 143 -2.22 -2.59 -8.10
CA ARG A 143 -2.60 -1.85 -9.28
C ARG A 143 -4.12 -1.79 -9.33
N THR A 144 -4.69 -0.61 -9.16
CA THR A 144 -6.13 -0.37 -9.05
C THR A 144 -6.55 0.89 -9.79
N ILE A 145 -7.76 1.38 -9.59
CA ILE A 145 -8.20 2.68 -10.08
C ILE A 145 -8.26 3.71 -8.94
N ARG A 146 -8.16 4.99 -9.27
CA ARG A 146 -8.45 6.06 -8.32
C ARG A 146 -9.87 5.89 -7.80
N PRO A 147 -10.08 5.87 -6.48
CA PRO A 147 -11.40 5.68 -5.91
C PRO A 147 -12.31 6.88 -6.22
N VAL A 148 -13.59 6.59 -6.30
CA VAL A 148 -14.66 7.56 -6.53
C VAL A 148 -15.66 7.52 -5.37
N PRO A 149 -16.49 8.56 -5.19
CA PRO A 149 -17.60 8.51 -4.23
C PRO A 149 -18.69 7.55 -4.73
N TYR A 150 -19.54 7.12 -3.79
CA TYR A 150 -20.75 6.37 -4.14
C TYR A 150 -21.94 6.87 -3.30
N THR A 151 -23.14 6.39 -3.60
CA THR A 151 -24.38 6.80 -2.92
C THR A 151 -24.26 6.57 -1.41
N GLY A 152 -24.40 7.68 -0.63
CA GLY A 152 -24.28 7.68 0.83
C GLY A 152 -22.85 7.88 1.36
N ARG A 153 -21.81 7.85 0.51
CA ARG A 153 -20.41 8.10 0.87
C ARG A 153 -19.77 9.10 -0.11
N PRO A 154 -19.89 10.41 0.18
CA PRO A 154 -19.31 11.44 -0.69
C PRO A 154 -17.77 11.49 -0.68
N ALA A 155 -17.10 10.95 0.32
CA ALA A 155 -15.64 10.83 0.33
C ALA A 155 -15.18 9.66 -0.53
N ALA A 156 -14.30 9.92 -1.51
CA ALA A 156 -13.66 8.89 -2.32
C ALA A 156 -12.60 8.13 -1.50
N HIS A 157 -12.73 6.80 -1.41
CA HIS A 157 -11.89 5.99 -0.51
C HIS A 157 -11.68 4.56 -1.00
N ILE A 158 -10.62 3.94 -0.45
CA ILE A 158 -10.33 2.52 -0.57
C ILE A 158 -10.33 1.93 0.83
N HIS A 159 -11.02 0.83 1.01
CA HIS A 159 -11.00 0.08 2.26
C HIS A 159 -9.76 -0.80 2.36
N PHE A 160 -9.26 -0.95 3.58
CA PHE A 160 -8.14 -1.81 3.92
C PHE A 160 -8.48 -2.73 5.09
N LYS A 161 -8.03 -3.97 5.01
CA LYS A 161 -8.08 -4.92 6.11
C LYS A 161 -6.74 -5.64 6.21
N ILE A 162 -6.11 -5.52 7.36
CA ILE A 162 -4.80 -6.08 7.62
C ILE A 162 -4.94 -7.28 8.55
N TRP A 163 -4.45 -8.42 8.10
CA TRP A 163 -4.41 -9.64 8.87
C TRP A 163 -2.98 -10.00 9.27
N LYS A 164 -2.82 -10.55 10.45
CA LYS A 164 -1.58 -11.18 10.89
C LYS A 164 -1.94 -12.40 11.72
N ASP A 165 -1.30 -13.55 11.42
CA ASP A 165 -1.51 -14.82 12.11
C ASP A 165 -3.01 -15.20 12.20
N LYS A 166 -3.71 -15.09 11.07
CA LYS A 166 -5.15 -15.36 10.90
C LYS A 166 -6.08 -14.46 11.75
N LYS A 167 -5.56 -13.37 12.31
CA LYS A 167 -6.34 -12.39 13.08
C LYS A 167 -6.36 -11.05 12.38
N VAL A 168 -7.52 -10.40 12.35
CA VAL A 168 -7.65 -9.02 11.88
C VAL A 168 -6.97 -8.10 12.89
N GLN A 169 -5.95 -7.40 12.43
CA GLN A 169 -5.22 -6.40 13.23
C GLN A 169 -5.88 -5.03 13.09
N LEU A 170 -6.22 -4.66 11.85
CA LEU A 170 -6.79 -3.36 11.55
C LEU A 170 -7.78 -3.47 10.39
N THR A 171 -8.89 -2.75 10.49
CA THR A 171 -9.74 -2.36 9.36
C THR A 171 -9.69 -0.84 9.31
N THR A 172 -9.41 -0.27 8.14
CA THR A 172 -9.25 1.17 7.95
C THR A 172 -9.65 1.58 6.52
N GLU A 173 -9.58 2.86 6.23
CA GLU A 173 -9.84 3.43 4.91
C GLU A 173 -8.73 4.41 4.55
N CYS A 174 -8.33 4.46 3.29
CA CYS A 174 -7.50 5.52 2.76
C CYS A 174 -8.39 6.42 1.88
N PHE A 175 -8.29 7.74 2.07
CA PHE A 175 -9.10 8.72 1.36
C PHE A 175 -8.28 9.47 0.32
N VAL A 176 -8.92 9.93 -0.74
CA VAL A 176 -8.30 10.87 -1.68
C VAL A 176 -8.17 12.23 -0.99
N LYS A 177 -6.95 12.68 -0.74
CA LYS A 177 -6.67 13.96 -0.10
C LYS A 177 -7.19 15.13 -0.95
N GLY A 178 -7.83 16.08 -0.28
CA GLY A 178 -8.38 17.27 -0.94
C GLY A 178 -9.59 17.01 -1.85
N TYR A 179 -10.19 15.80 -1.81
CA TYR A 179 -11.40 15.55 -2.57
C TYR A 179 -12.58 16.37 -2.00
N GLU A 180 -13.33 17.06 -2.86
CA GLU A 180 -14.37 18.01 -2.46
C GLU A 180 -15.51 17.41 -1.64
N GLY A 181 -15.75 16.08 -1.80
CA GLY A 181 -16.76 15.33 -1.06
C GLY A 181 -16.39 15.00 0.39
N ASN A 182 -15.10 15.08 0.75
CA ASN A 182 -14.60 14.63 2.05
C ASN A 182 -15.32 15.32 3.22
N GLU A 183 -15.43 16.65 3.19
CA GLU A 183 -16.03 17.43 4.28
C GLU A 183 -17.54 17.20 4.42
N ARG A 184 -18.19 16.63 3.42
CA ARG A 184 -19.61 16.26 3.46
C ARG A 184 -19.84 14.84 3.99
N ASP A 185 -18.76 14.03 4.09
CA ASP A 185 -18.83 12.65 4.57
C ASP A 185 -18.69 12.58 6.09
N GLY A 186 -19.72 12.06 6.76
CA GLY A 186 -19.74 11.94 8.21
C GLY A 186 -18.71 10.97 8.78
N ILE A 187 -18.32 9.93 8.01
CA ILE A 187 -17.29 8.96 8.41
C ILE A 187 -15.93 9.63 8.30
N TYR A 188 -15.65 10.29 7.18
CA TYR A 188 -14.41 11.06 7.01
C TYR A 188 -14.21 12.07 8.15
N ARG A 189 -15.21 12.90 8.44
CA ARG A 189 -15.11 13.92 9.51
C ARG A 189 -14.82 13.28 10.87
N ARG A 190 -15.48 12.16 11.21
CA ARG A 190 -15.19 11.45 12.45
C ARG A 190 -13.77 10.88 12.46
N ALA A 191 -13.32 10.34 11.34
CA ALA A 191 -11.97 9.83 11.18
C ALA A 191 -10.92 10.93 11.41
N MET A 192 -11.11 12.11 10.81
CA MET A 192 -10.21 13.27 10.99
C MET A 192 -10.16 13.78 12.43
N ALA A 193 -11.21 13.61 13.21
CA ALA A 193 -11.25 14.00 14.63
C ALA A 193 -10.50 12.99 15.55
N THR A 194 -10.06 11.85 15.05
CA THR A 194 -9.31 10.86 15.85
C THR A 194 -7.81 11.13 15.84
N LYS A 195 -7.11 10.66 16.88
CA LYS A 195 -5.64 10.65 16.87
C LYS A 195 -5.16 9.81 15.68
N GLY A 196 -4.34 10.40 14.80
CA GLY A 196 -3.87 9.73 13.58
C GLY A 196 -4.80 9.89 12.36
N GLY A 197 -5.94 10.56 12.48
CA GLY A 197 -6.84 10.79 11.34
C GLY A 197 -6.17 11.44 10.14
N HIS A 198 -5.20 12.33 10.37
CA HIS A 198 -4.40 12.99 9.33
C HIS A 198 -3.55 12.02 8.48
N LEU A 199 -3.39 10.76 8.90
CA LEU A 199 -2.67 9.72 8.15
C LEU A 199 -3.54 9.09 7.05
N LEU A 200 -4.86 9.21 7.12
CA LEU A 200 -5.80 8.53 6.22
C LEU A 200 -5.93 9.20 4.84
N PRO A 201 -5.89 10.54 4.68
CA PRO A 201 -5.90 11.16 3.37
C PRO A 201 -4.52 11.07 2.70
N VAL A 202 -4.48 10.52 1.49
CA VAL A 202 -3.25 10.38 0.69
C VAL A 202 -3.36 11.10 -0.65
N ASP A 203 -2.24 11.54 -1.18
CA ASP A 203 -2.16 12.16 -2.49
C ASP A 203 -2.19 11.08 -3.58
N PHE A 204 -3.05 11.27 -4.60
CA PHE A 204 -3.09 10.49 -5.82
C PHE A 204 -2.44 11.34 -6.92
N ALA A 205 -1.12 11.23 -7.03
CA ALA A 205 -0.29 12.08 -7.87
C ALA A 205 0.00 11.46 -9.23
N PRO A 206 0.04 12.25 -10.32
CA PRO A 206 0.42 11.75 -11.64
C PRO A 206 1.81 11.11 -11.64
N VAL A 207 1.94 9.95 -12.25
CA VAL A 207 3.22 9.28 -12.48
C VAL A 207 3.98 10.03 -13.57
N LYS A 208 5.15 10.56 -13.23
CA LYS A 208 5.98 11.30 -14.18
C LYS A 208 6.37 10.42 -15.37
N GLY A 209 6.02 10.87 -16.57
CA GLY A 209 6.35 10.16 -17.80
C GLY A 209 5.34 9.07 -18.19
N SER A 210 4.27 8.85 -17.44
CA SER A 210 3.20 7.97 -17.86
C SER A 210 2.55 8.50 -19.15
N LYS A 211 2.38 7.62 -20.15
CA LYS A 211 1.75 7.97 -21.43
C LYS A 211 0.23 7.88 -21.38
N ILE A 212 -0.31 7.21 -20.37
CA ILE A 212 -1.75 6.94 -20.24
C ILE A 212 -2.37 7.62 -19.00
N GLY A 213 -1.61 8.51 -18.33
CA GLY A 213 -2.11 9.30 -17.21
C GLY A 213 -2.23 8.52 -15.88
N GLU A 214 -1.37 7.51 -15.68
CA GLU A 214 -1.36 6.73 -14.43
C GLU A 214 -1.06 7.60 -13.21
N LEU A 215 -1.62 7.21 -12.09
CA LEU A 215 -1.42 7.83 -10.79
C LEU A 215 -0.60 6.93 -9.86
N SER A 216 0.01 7.54 -8.87
CA SER A 216 0.63 6.84 -7.74
C SER A 216 0.05 7.36 -6.44
N ALA A 217 -0.16 6.45 -5.48
CA ALA A 217 -0.58 6.78 -4.13
C ALA A 217 0.24 5.95 -3.14
N ARG A 218 0.59 6.55 -1.98
CA ARG A 218 1.30 5.86 -0.92
C ARG A 218 0.54 5.96 0.38
N PHE A 219 0.20 4.83 0.98
CA PHE A 219 -0.49 4.73 2.25
C PHE A 219 0.26 3.78 3.19
N ASP A 220 1.07 4.33 4.09
CA ASP A 220 1.74 3.54 5.12
C ASP A 220 0.78 3.31 6.30
N VAL A 221 0.73 2.08 6.80
CA VAL A 221 -0.16 1.66 7.88
C VAL A 221 0.68 1.32 9.12
N VAL A 222 0.42 1.99 10.22
CA VAL A 222 1.05 1.72 11.51
C VAL A 222 0.07 0.96 12.38
N LEU A 223 0.38 -0.30 12.69
CA LEU A 223 -0.40 -1.12 13.60
C LEU A 223 -0.09 -0.75 15.06
N GLY A 224 -1.06 -1.00 15.94
CA GLY A 224 -0.84 -0.96 17.39
C GLY A 224 0.16 -2.02 17.85
N ASP A 225 0.07 -2.42 19.09
CA ASP A 225 1.00 -3.41 19.65
C ASP A 225 1.21 -4.59 18.72
N THR A 226 2.49 -4.90 18.48
CA THR A 226 2.87 -6.09 17.72
C THR A 226 2.26 -7.31 18.40
N PRO A 227 1.49 -8.17 17.72
CA PRO A 227 1.06 -9.41 18.30
C PRO A 227 2.29 -10.18 18.77
N LYS A 228 2.37 -10.48 20.06
CA LYS A 228 3.44 -11.35 20.58
C LYS A 228 3.36 -12.68 19.82
N ALA A 229 4.51 -13.09 19.28
CA ALA A 229 4.70 -14.37 18.60
C ALA A 229 4.34 -15.55 19.52
#